data_9b9b7f23aded881980e2b27699a1a021
#
_entry.id   9b9b7f23aded881980e2b27699a1a021
#
_cell.length_a   1.000
_cell.length_b   1.000
_cell.length_c   1.000
_cell.angle_alpha   90.00
_cell.angle_beta   90.00
_cell.angle_gamma   90.00
#
_symmetry.space_group_name_H-M   'P 1'
#
loop_
_entity.id
_entity.type
_entity.pdbx_description
1 polymer ?
#
loop_
_entity_poly.entity_id
_entity_poly.type
_entity_poly.pdbx_seq_one_letter_code
_entity_poly.pdbx_strand_id
1 'polypeptide(L)'
;MWRHLPNLITGFRMVLVWPVFWLISSGRYDIALLLAAVAGVSDAVDGFLAKRHGWESRLGGLLDPLADKLLLLAGFTALTMIGAVPLWMFALVIGRDLVIVCGAVAYHNLIGPFDAQPSRLSKLTTLVQILFVLLELLRLAWLPAWEDRGIVLALAAALTAASGLHYVLAWSSRARRTLRERRTKETA
;
A
#
# COMPACT_ATOMS: atom_id res chain seq x y z
N MET A 1 -2.65 -3.20 -30.39
CA MET A 1 -1.50 -2.47 -29.77
C MET A 1 -1.85 -1.87 -28.40
N TRP A 2 -3.00 -1.24 -28.20
CA TRP A 2 -3.39 -0.53 -26.96
C TRP A 2 -3.71 -1.42 -25.75
N ARG A 3 -3.99 -2.72 -25.94
CA ARG A 3 -4.30 -3.68 -24.85
C ARG A 3 -3.13 -3.95 -23.88
N HIS A 4 -1.90 -3.64 -24.26
CA HIS A 4 -0.72 -3.86 -23.43
C HIS A 4 -0.30 -2.59 -22.67
N LEU A 5 -0.97 -1.45 -22.90
CA LEU A 5 -0.65 -0.17 -22.28
C LEU A 5 -0.68 -0.24 -20.73
N PRO A 6 -1.72 -0.82 -20.09
CA PRO A 6 -1.74 -0.94 -18.63
C PRO A 6 -0.54 -1.72 -18.09
N ASN A 7 -0.21 -2.86 -18.69
CA ASN A 7 0.93 -3.67 -18.25
C ASN A 7 2.29 -2.95 -18.41
N LEU A 8 2.42 -2.10 -19.44
CA LEU A 8 3.64 -1.30 -19.63
C LEU A 8 3.76 -0.22 -18.54
N ILE A 9 2.67 0.41 -18.16
CA ILE A 9 2.66 1.45 -17.12
C ILE A 9 2.97 0.81 -15.75
N THR A 10 2.41 -0.36 -15.44
CA THR A 10 2.77 -1.12 -14.24
C THR A 10 4.26 -1.49 -14.23
N GLY A 11 4.79 -1.98 -15.36
CA GLY A 11 6.20 -2.30 -15.51
C GLY A 11 7.10 -1.07 -15.31
N PHE A 12 6.70 0.08 -15.88
CA PHE A 12 7.40 1.35 -15.70
C PHE A 12 7.40 1.77 -14.22
N ARG A 13 6.29 1.62 -13.51
CA ARG A 13 6.20 1.91 -12.06
C ARG A 13 7.14 1.01 -11.24
N MET A 14 7.24 -0.28 -11.57
CA MET A 14 8.21 -1.17 -10.92
C MET A 14 9.66 -0.72 -11.15
N VAL A 15 9.99 -0.25 -12.34
CA VAL A 15 11.33 0.31 -12.65
C VAL A 15 11.58 1.60 -11.87
N LEU A 16 10.56 2.42 -11.63
CA LEU A 16 10.68 3.67 -10.87
C LEU A 16 10.96 3.46 -9.37
N VAL A 17 10.71 2.29 -8.80
CA VAL A 17 10.98 1.98 -7.39
C VAL A 17 12.43 2.28 -7.03
N TRP A 18 13.38 1.82 -7.84
CA TRP A 18 14.80 2.02 -7.58
C TRP A 18 15.25 3.48 -7.72
N PRO A 19 14.95 4.21 -8.82
CA PRO A 19 15.26 5.64 -8.92
C PRO A 19 14.68 6.47 -7.78
N VAL A 20 13.43 6.25 -7.39
CA VAL A 20 12.79 6.98 -6.28
C VAL A 20 13.54 6.73 -4.98
N PHE A 21 13.83 5.48 -4.65
CA PHE A 21 14.61 5.12 -3.46
C PHE A 21 15.98 5.80 -3.46
N TRP A 22 16.70 5.71 -4.57
CA TRP A 22 18.04 6.28 -4.71
C TRP A 22 18.04 7.81 -4.61
N LEU A 23 17.11 8.49 -5.27
CA LEU A 23 16.97 9.95 -5.24
C LEU A 23 16.68 10.46 -3.83
N ILE A 24 15.77 9.81 -3.08
CA ILE A 24 15.50 10.15 -1.68
C ILE A 24 16.76 9.98 -0.84
N SER A 25 17.45 8.84 -0.98
CA SER A 25 18.67 8.54 -0.22
C SER A 25 19.84 9.48 -0.56
N SER A 26 19.83 10.06 -1.78
CA SER A 26 20.84 11.01 -2.27
C SER A 26 20.48 12.49 -2.00
N GLY A 27 19.37 12.76 -1.30
CA GLY A 27 18.94 14.12 -1.00
C GLY A 27 18.29 14.89 -2.16
N ARG A 28 17.95 14.22 -3.28
CA ARG A 28 17.30 14.83 -4.45
C ARG A 28 15.78 14.74 -4.33
N TYR A 29 15.24 15.37 -3.29
CA TYR A 29 13.82 15.25 -2.91
C TYR A 29 12.86 15.85 -3.95
N ASP A 30 13.28 16.90 -4.64
CA ASP A 30 12.55 17.56 -5.72
C ASP A 30 12.23 16.60 -6.88
N ILE A 31 13.25 15.89 -7.35
CA ILE A 31 13.11 14.93 -8.45
C ILE A 31 12.38 13.66 -7.95
N ALA A 32 12.66 13.21 -6.72
CA ALA A 32 11.95 12.08 -6.12
C ALA A 32 10.45 12.34 -6.01
N LEU A 33 10.05 13.54 -5.56
CA LEU A 33 8.66 13.96 -5.49
C LEU A 33 8.00 13.97 -6.88
N LEU A 34 8.68 14.55 -7.88
CA LEU A 34 8.16 14.57 -9.24
C LEU A 34 7.93 13.16 -9.79
N LEU A 35 8.91 12.27 -9.64
CA LEU A 35 8.78 10.89 -10.11
C LEU A 35 7.70 10.11 -9.36
N ALA A 36 7.61 10.26 -8.04
CA ALA A 36 6.56 9.62 -7.25
C ALA A 36 5.16 10.14 -7.61
N ALA A 37 5.01 11.45 -7.85
CA ALA A 37 3.76 12.05 -8.29
C ALA A 37 3.37 11.56 -9.69
N VAL A 38 4.32 11.53 -10.64
CA VAL A 38 4.10 11.01 -12.01
C VAL A 38 3.68 9.54 -11.94
N ALA A 39 4.33 8.71 -11.12
CA ALA A 39 3.97 7.32 -10.95
C ALA A 39 2.53 7.16 -10.42
N GLY A 40 2.15 7.95 -9.40
CA GLY A 40 0.80 7.91 -8.83
C GLY A 40 -0.30 8.41 -9.79
N VAL A 41 -0.01 9.48 -10.54
CA VAL A 41 -0.96 9.99 -11.55
C VAL A 41 -1.09 8.99 -12.71
N SER A 42 0.01 8.40 -13.18
CA SER A 42 -0.02 7.39 -14.23
C SER A 42 -0.89 6.20 -13.84
N ASP A 43 -0.81 5.73 -12.60
CA ASP A 43 -1.67 4.66 -12.07
C ASP A 43 -3.15 5.04 -12.04
N ALA A 44 -3.47 6.24 -11.60
CA ALA A 44 -4.86 6.71 -11.60
C ALA A 44 -5.44 6.81 -13.02
N VAL A 45 -4.63 7.23 -13.98
CA VAL A 45 -5.05 7.40 -15.39
C VAL A 45 -5.20 6.02 -16.07
N ASP A 46 -4.23 5.12 -15.93
CA ASP A 46 -4.31 3.80 -16.58
C ASP A 46 -5.40 2.92 -15.97
N GLY A 47 -5.57 2.95 -14.64
CA GLY A 47 -6.68 2.28 -13.95
C GLY A 47 -8.05 2.78 -14.41
N PHE A 48 -8.19 4.09 -14.64
CA PHE A 48 -9.40 4.67 -15.20
C PHE A 48 -9.64 4.24 -16.66
N LEU A 49 -8.60 4.29 -17.50
CA LEU A 49 -8.67 3.90 -18.90
C LEU A 49 -8.94 2.40 -19.07
N ALA A 50 -8.27 1.55 -18.29
CA ALA A 50 -8.48 0.11 -18.32
C ALA A 50 -9.92 -0.27 -18.00
N LYS A 51 -10.50 0.32 -16.95
CA LYS A 51 -11.91 0.11 -16.58
C LYS A 51 -12.88 0.60 -17.64
N ARG A 52 -12.62 1.78 -18.23
CA ARG A 52 -13.51 2.38 -19.22
C ARG A 52 -13.55 1.60 -20.54
N HIS A 53 -12.43 0.95 -20.91
CA HIS A 53 -12.30 0.26 -22.20
C HIS A 53 -12.30 -1.28 -22.06
N GLY A 54 -12.43 -1.83 -20.86
CA GLY A 54 -12.41 -3.28 -20.63
C GLY A 54 -11.07 -3.94 -20.97
N TRP A 55 -9.94 -3.21 -20.80
CA TRP A 55 -8.58 -3.70 -21.09
C TRP A 55 -7.91 -4.34 -19.87
N GLU A 56 -8.71 -4.75 -18.91
CA GLU A 56 -8.19 -5.43 -17.71
C GLU A 56 -7.53 -6.75 -18.09
N SER A 57 -6.25 -6.91 -17.71
CA SER A 57 -5.53 -8.17 -17.86
C SER A 57 -5.39 -8.86 -16.49
N ARG A 58 -5.42 -10.20 -16.47
CA ARG A 58 -5.18 -10.96 -15.21
C ARG A 58 -3.81 -10.65 -14.61
N LEU A 59 -2.79 -10.46 -15.45
CA LEU A 59 -1.44 -10.12 -14.99
C LEU A 59 -1.36 -8.70 -14.46
N GLY A 60 -1.95 -7.70 -15.14
CA GLY A 60 -2.01 -6.31 -14.67
C GLY A 60 -2.70 -6.21 -13.31
N GLY A 61 -3.88 -6.82 -13.16
CA GLY A 61 -4.61 -6.79 -11.90
C GLY A 61 -3.88 -7.40 -10.70
N LEU A 62 -2.85 -8.24 -10.92
CA LEU A 62 -1.97 -8.76 -9.85
C LEU A 62 -0.73 -7.87 -9.64
N LEU A 63 -0.16 -7.37 -10.73
CA LEU A 63 1.08 -6.59 -10.71
C LEU A 63 0.87 -5.15 -10.23
N ASP A 64 -0.29 -4.54 -10.51
CA ASP A 64 -0.61 -3.18 -10.09
C ASP A 64 -0.54 -2.99 -8.56
N PRO A 65 -1.27 -3.79 -7.73
CA PRO A 65 -1.17 -3.65 -6.28
C PRO A 65 0.24 -3.95 -5.73
N LEU A 66 1.01 -4.80 -6.44
CA LEU A 66 2.38 -5.11 -6.05
C LEU A 66 3.32 -3.93 -6.33
N ALA A 67 3.21 -3.32 -7.52
CA ALA A 67 4.01 -2.15 -7.90
C ALA A 67 3.76 -0.97 -6.95
N ASP A 68 2.50 -0.70 -6.61
CA ASP A 68 2.13 0.35 -5.66
C ASP A 68 2.73 0.11 -4.28
N LYS A 69 2.63 -1.13 -3.78
CA LYS A 69 3.22 -1.48 -2.50
C LYS A 69 4.74 -1.38 -2.49
N LEU A 70 5.40 -1.79 -3.57
CA LEU A 70 6.86 -1.67 -3.68
C LEU A 70 7.32 -0.21 -3.71
N LEU A 71 6.61 0.65 -4.45
CA LEU A 71 6.92 2.07 -4.51
C LEU A 71 6.73 2.75 -3.14
N LEU A 72 5.62 2.46 -2.47
CA LEU A 72 5.33 2.97 -1.14
C LEU A 72 6.37 2.49 -0.11
N LEU A 73 6.71 1.19 -0.15
CA LEU A 73 7.73 0.59 0.71
C LEU A 73 9.10 1.24 0.51
N ALA A 74 9.51 1.45 -0.76
CA ALA A 74 10.76 2.13 -1.09
C ALA A 74 10.80 3.56 -0.54
N GLY A 75 9.71 4.31 -0.69
CA GLY A 75 9.57 5.66 -0.14
C GLY A 75 9.70 5.69 1.39
N PHE A 76 8.95 4.84 2.09
CA PHE A 76 9.05 4.73 3.55
C PHE A 76 10.44 4.30 4.01
N THR A 77 11.05 3.31 3.33
CA THR A 77 12.39 2.83 3.67
C THR A 77 13.42 3.94 3.53
N ALA A 78 13.44 4.62 2.39
CA ALA A 78 14.40 5.70 2.14
C ALA A 78 14.20 6.87 3.11
N LEU A 79 12.96 7.32 3.35
CA LEU A 79 12.65 8.38 4.31
C LEU A 79 13.03 8.01 5.75
N THR A 80 12.91 6.74 6.13
CA THR A 80 13.34 6.24 7.44
C THR A 80 14.86 6.20 7.55
N MET A 81 15.56 5.77 6.49
CA MET A 81 17.03 5.74 6.47
C MET A 81 17.67 7.11 6.63
N ILE A 82 17.05 8.16 6.07
CA ILE A 82 17.51 9.55 6.23
C ILE A 82 16.99 10.22 7.53
N GLY A 83 16.26 9.48 8.37
CA GLY A 83 15.71 10.01 9.63
C GLY A 83 14.48 10.93 9.49
N ALA A 84 13.93 11.09 8.28
CA ALA A 84 12.73 11.89 8.03
C ALA A 84 11.47 11.23 8.59
N VAL A 85 11.39 9.91 8.58
CA VAL A 85 10.29 9.13 9.16
C VAL A 85 10.83 8.29 10.31
N PRO A 86 10.18 8.29 11.49
CA PRO A 86 10.63 7.48 12.62
C PRO A 86 10.47 5.99 12.35
N LEU A 87 11.41 5.18 12.84
CA LEU A 87 11.44 3.72 12.62
C LEU A 87 10.14 3.02 13.07
N TRP A 88 9.51 3.50 14.17
CA TRP A 88 8.25 2.91 14.65
C TRP A 88 7.11 3.06 13.65
N MET A 89 7.06 4.19 12.89
CA MET A 89 6.04 4.38 11.85
C MET A 89 6.26 3.42 10.68
N PHE A 90 7.50 3.24 10.25
CA PHE A 90 7.88 2.26 9.23
C PHE A 90 7.50 0.83 9.66
N ALA A 91 7.84 0.45 10.90
CA ALA A 91 7.48 -0.84 11.46
C ALA A 91 5.96 -1.06 11.54
N LEU A 92 5.19 0.01 11.84
CA LEU A 92 3.73 -0.03 11.87
C LEU A 92 3.15 -0.28 10.47
N VAL A 93 3.67 0.39 9.44
CA VAL A 93 3.22 0.22 8.03
C VAL A 93 3.49 -1.20 7.56
N ILE A 94 4.73 -1.70 7.74
CA ILE A 94 5.10 -3.07 7.35
C ILE A 94 4.32 -4.10 8.18
N GLY A 95 4.25 -3.92 9.49
CA GLY A 95 3.52 -4.83 10.38
C GLY A 95 2.06 -4.99 9.98
N ARG A 96 1.40 -3.88 9.65
CA ARG A 96 0.02 -3.91 9.13
C ARG A 96 -0.09 -4.69 7.83
N ASP A 97 0.82 -4.49 6.88
CA ASP A 97 0.79 -5.19 5.60
C ASP A 97 1.08 -6.68 5.77
N LEU A 98 2.01 -7.05 6.64
CA LEU A 98 2.27 -8.44 7.00
C LEU A 98 1.05 -9.10 7.66
N VAL A 99 0.38 -8.42 8.58
CA VAL A 99 -0.86 -8.92 9.21
C VAL A 99 -1.93 -9.24 8.16
N ILE A 100 -2.10 -8.38 7.16
CA ILE A 100 -3.08 -8.61 6.09
C ILE A 100 -2.69 -9.83 5.26
N VAL A 101 -1.44 -9.91 4.80
CA VAL A 101 -0.96 -11.00 3.94
C VAL A 101 -0.93 -12.33 4.70
N CYS A 102 -0.32 -12.36 5.89
CA CYS A 102 -0.24 -13.58 6.71
C CYS A 102 -1.63 -14.05 7.14
N GLY A 103 -2.52 -13.12 7.49
CA GLY A 103 -3.91 -13.44 7.83
C GLY A 103 -4.67 -14.04 6.64
N ALA A 104 -4.47 -13.51 5.44
CA ALA A 104 -5.08 -14.05 4.22
C ALA A 104 -4.58 -15.45 3.89
N VAL A 105 -3.25 -15.65 3.95
CA VAL A 105 -2.61 -16.95 3.70
C VAL A 105 -3.02 -17.98 4.75
N ALA A 106 -2.99 -17.61 6.02
CA ALA A 106 -3.40 -18.50 7.11
C ALA A 106 -4.87 -18.92 6.97
N TYR A 107 -5.76 -17.97 6.66
CA TYR A 107 -7.17 -18.28 6.42
C TYR A 107 -7.36 -19.23 5.24
N HIS A 108 -6.70 -18.96 4.11
CA HIS A 108 -6.76 -19.82 2.92
C HIS A 108 -6.34 -21.25 3.22
N ASN A 109 -5.21 -21.43 3.91
CA ASN A 109 -4.65 -22.75 4.19
C ASN A 109 -5.41 -23.54 5.26
N LEU A 110 -5.92 -22.86 6.29
CA LEU A 110 -6.58 -23.53 7.44
C LEU A 110 -8.08 -23.70 7.26
N ILE A 111 -8.71 -22.80 6.52
CA ILE A 111 -10.18 -22.72 6.45
C ILE A 111 -10.68 -22.98 5.03
N GLY A 112 -9.96 -22.50 4.01
CA GLY A 112 -10.31 -22.74 2.62
C GLY A 112 -10.33 -21.47 1.77
N PRO A 113 -10.59 -21.61 0.46
CA PRO A 113 -10.58 -20.49 -0.48
C PRO A 113 -11.63 -19.44 -0.09
N PHE A 114 -11.24 -18.17 -0.18
CA PHE A 114 -12.12 -17.04 0.09
C PHE A 114 -11.77 -15.87 -0.85
N ASP A 115 -12.76 -15.01 -1.06
CA ASP A 115 -12.58 -13.80 -1.85
C ASP A 115 -12.03 -12.68 -0.95
N ALA A 116 -10.75 -12.35 -1.12
CA ALA A 116 -10.03 -11.34 -0.34
C ALA A 116 -10.28 -9.94 -0.89
N GLN A 117 -11.46 -9.38 -0.63
CA GLN A 117 -11.72 -7.99 -1.02
C GLN A 117 -11.13 -7.02 0.00
N PRO A 118 -10.30 -6.04 -0.44
CA PRO A 118 -9.74 -5.05 0.46
C PRO A 118 -10.85 -4.16 1.03
N SER A 119 -10.82 -3.96 2.35
CA SER A 119 -11.80 -3.11 3.04
C SER A 119 -11.65 -1.63 2.62
N ARG A 120 -12.74 -0.84 2.73
CA ARG A 120 -12.70 0.61 2.48
C ARG A 120 -11.66 1.31 3.37
N LEU A 121 -11.54 0.88 4.61
CA LEU A 121 -10.54 1.40 5.55
C LEU A 121 -9.12 1.11 5.07
N SER A 122 -8.84 -0.08 4.51
CA SER A 122 -7.54 -0.42 3.95
C SER A 122 -7.16 0.48 2.77
N LYS A 123 -8.12 0.75 1.87
CA LYS A 123 -7.89 1.65 0.72
C LYS A 123 -7.60 3.07 1.17
N LEU A 124 -8.38 3.58 2.15
CA LEU A 124 -8.16 4.90 2.73
C LEU A 124 -6.79 5.00 3.40
N THR A 125 -6.41 3.97 4.17
CA THR A 125 -5.10 3.93 4.83
C THR A 125 -3.96 4.02 3.82
N THR A 126 -4.01 3.22 2.75
CA THR A 126 -2.97 3.27 1.69
C THR A 126 -2.91 4.63 1.02
N LEU A 127 -4.07 5.26 0.72
CA LEU A 127 -4.11 6.62 0.17
C LEU A 127 -3.44 7.63 1.13
N VAL A 128 -3.76 7.57 2.42
CA VAL A 128 -3.15 8.47 3.43
C VAL A 128 -1.65 8.23 3.56
N GLN A 129 -1.19 6.98 3.47
CA GLN A 129 0.24 6.65 3.48
C GLN A 129 0.97 7.22 2.25
N ILE A 130 0.37 7.13 1.06
CA ILE A 130 0.91 7.74 -0.17
C ILE A 130 1.00 9.26 0.00
N LEU A 131 -0.09 9.89 0.43
CA LEU A 131 -0.12 11.35 0.68
C LEU A 131 0.91 11.77 1.73
N PHE A 132 1.10 10.99 2.78
CA PHE A 132 2.12 11.23 3.81
C PHE A 132 3.52 11.23 3.21
N VAL A 133 3.87 10.22 2.38
CA VAL A 133 5.18 10.16 1.71
C VAL A 133 5.38 11.37 0.79
N LEU A 134 4.38 11.72 -0.01
CA LEU A 134 4.46 12.89 -0.90
C LEU A 134 4.61 14.19 -0.13
N LEU A 135 3.90 14.36 0.99
CA LEU A 135 4.02 15.54 1.86
C LEU A 135 5.41 15.62 2.53
N GLU A 136 5.98 14.50 2.97
CA GLU A 136 7.35 14.49 3.52
C GLU A 136 8.38 14.85 2.44
N LEU A 137 8.23 14.36 1.21
CA LEU A 137 9.10 14.73 0.10
C LEU A 137 8.95 16.20 -0.27
N LEU A 138 7.71 16.73 -0.30
CA LEU A 138 7.43 18.14 -0.53
C LEU A 138 8.08 19.03 0.53
N ARG A 139 7.95 18.63 1.80
CA ARG A 139 8.58 19.32 2.92
C ARG A 139 10.09 19.37 2.79
N LEU A 140 10.72 18.22 2.52
CA LEU A 140 12.17 18.13 2.38
C LEU A 140 12.70 18.90 1.15
N ALA A 141 11.91 18.98 0.08
CA ALA A 141 12.32 19.67 -1.14
C ALA A 141 12.22 21.21 -1.02
N TRP A 142 11.12 21.73 -0.46
CA TRP A 142 10.80 23.16 -0.56
C TRP A 142 10.39 23.84 0.74
N LEU A 143 10.09 23.08 1.79
CA LEU A 143 9.56 23.61 3.04
C LEU A 143 10.38 23.11 4.27
N PRO A 144 11.71 23.18 4.26
CA PRO A 144 12.53 22.59 5.34
C PRO A 144 12.27 23.23 6.72
N ALA A 145 11.78 24.46 6.75
CA ALA A 145 11.40 25.16 7.98
C ALA A 145 10.06 24.71 8.57
N TRP A 146 9.28 23.89 7.87
CA TRP A 146 8.03 23.34 8.39
C TRP A 146 8.31 22.12 9.27
N GLU A 147 8.41 22.36 10.57
CA GLU A 147 8.72 21.32 11.56
C GLU A 147 7.47 20.58 12.07
N ASP A 148 6.29 21.22 12.00
CA ASP A 148 5.05 20.70 12.58
C ASP A 148 4.39 19.65 11.68
N ARG A 149 4.97 18.44 11.68
CA ARG A 149 4.45 17.24 11.01
C ARG A 149 3.69 16.30 11.95
N GLY A 150 3.60 16.67 13.24
CA GLY A 150 3.06 15.80 14.28
C GLY A 150 1.64 15.33 13.99
N ILE A 151 0.78 16.22 13.51
CA ILE A 151 -0.62 15.91 13.20
C ILE A 151 -0.70 14.94 12.02
N VAL A 152 0.04 15.19 10.92
CA VAL A 152 -0.02 14.33 9.70
C VAL A 152 0.54 12.94 10.02
N LEU A 153 1.65 12.88 10.75
CA LEU A 153 2.22 11.62 11.22
C LEU A 153 1.25 10.85 12.13
N ALA A 154 0.63 11.53 13.08
CA ALA A 154 -0.32 10.92 14.01
C ALA A 154 -1.56 10.38 13.30
N LEU A 155 -2.11 11.12 12.32
CA LEU A 155 -3.24 10.67 11.50
C LEU A 155 -2.88 9.44 10.67
N ALA A 156 -1.73 9.46 9.99
CA ALA A 156 -1.25 8.33 9.21
C ALA A 156 -1.03 7.08 10.09
N ALA A 157 -0.43 7.26 11.27
CA ALA A 157 -0.22 6.19 12.24
C ALA A 157 -1.54 5.64 12.80
N ALA A 158 -2.47 6.50 13.21
CA ALA A 158 -3.77 6.09 13.75
C ALA A 158 -4.59 5.29 12.71
N LEU A 159 -4.63 5.75 11.46
CA LEU A 159 -5.33 5.02 10.39
C LEU A 159 -4.65 3.69 10.06
N THR A 160 -3.31 3.64 10.08
CA THR A 160 -2.56 2.41 9.85
C THR A 160 -2.83 1.40 10.96
N ALA A 161 -2.78 1.81 12.23
CA ALA A 161 -3.08 0.96 13.38
C ALA A 161 -4.54 0.48 13.37
N ALA A 162 -5.49 1.39 13.12
CA ALA A 162 -6.91 1.05 13.03
C ALA A 162 -7.20 0.05 11.90
N SER A 163 -6.55 0.21 10.74
CA SER A 163 -6.65 -0.73 9.62
C SER A 163 -6.11 -2.11 9.99
N GLY A 164 -4.95 -2.18 10.62
CA GLY A 164 -4.36 -3.45 11.08
C GLY A 164 -5.26 -4.17 12.08
N LEU A 165 -5.74 -3.46 13.10
CA LEU A 165 -6.65 -4.00 14.11
C LEU A 165 -7.97 -4.50 13.48
N HIS A 166 -8.55 -3.72 12.58
CA HIS A 166 -9.75 -4.12 11.84
C HIS A 166 -9.57 -5.47 11.13
N TYR A 167 -8.41 -5.68 10.47
CA TYR A 167 -8.13 -6.95 9.80
C TYR A 167 -7.97 -8.11 10.77
N VAL A 168 -7.26 -7.93 11.89
CA VAL A 168 -7.13 -8.95 12.94
C VAL A 168 -8.50 -9.36 13.46
N LEU A 169 -9.37 -8.40 13.77
CA LEU A 169 -10.73 -8.66 14.26
C LEU A 169 -11.61 -9.34 13.20
N ALA A 170 -11.53 -8.87 11.95
CA ALA A 170 -12.31 -9.45 10.85
C ALA A 170 -11.91 -10.91 10.56
N TRP A 171 -10.61 -11.20 10.49
CA TRP A 171 -10.11 -12.57 10.29
C TRP A 171 -10.47 -13.48 11.45
N SER A 172 -10.28 -13.04 12.70
CA SER A 172 -10.61 -13.80 13.90
C SER A 172 -12.10 -14.11 13.99
N SER A 173 -12.96 -13.18 13.62
CA SER A 173 -14.41 -13.38 13.65
C SER A 173 -14.88 -14.35 12.56
N ARG A 174 -14.34 -14.23 11.34
CA ARG A 174 -14.63 -15.16 10.24
C ARG A 174 -14.19 -16.58 10.56
N ALA A 175 -12.93 -16.73 11.04
CA ALA A 175 -12.40 -18.04 11.43
C ALA A 175 -13.28 -18.74 12.48
N ARG A 176 -13.68 -18.01 13.52
CA ARG A 176 -14.57 -18.56 14.58
C ARG A 176 -15.94 -18.99 14.03
N ARG A 177 -16.53 -18.26 13.10
CA ARG A 177 -17.82 -18.64 12.48
C ARG A 177 -17.70 -19.94 11.70
N THR A 178 -16.71 -20.02 10.81
CA THR A 178 -16.53 -21.21 9.97
C THR A 178 -16.21 -22.47 10.78
N LEU A 179 -15.39 -22.34 11.84
CA LEU A 179 -15.12 -23.47 12.75
C LEU A 179 -16.35 -23.92 13.53
N ARG A 180 -17.21 -23.00 13.95
CA ARG A 180 -18.48 -23.36 14.59
C ARG A 180 -19.43 -24.10 13.65
N GLU A 181 -19.57 -23.62 12.41
CA GLU A 181 -20.42 -24.26 11.39
C GLU A 181 -19.96 -25.67 11.03
N ARG A 182 -18.63 -25.91 10.95
CA ARG A 182 -18.07 -27.26 10.73
C ARG A 182 -18.42 -28.18 11.90
N ARG A 183 -18.22 -27.73 13.13
CA ARG A 183 -18.51 -28.52 14.34
C ARG A 183 -20.00 -28.90 14.45
N THR A 184 -20.89 -28.00 14.07
CA THR A 184 -22.34 -28.29 14.09
C THR A 184 -22.72 -29.34 13.04
N LYS A 185 -22.04 -29.35 11.86
CA LYS A 185 -22.28 -30.34 10.82
C LYS A 185 -21.71 -31.74 11.14
N GLU A 186 -20.69 -31.82 11.97
CA GLU A 186 -20.08 -33.09 12.40
C GLU A 186 -20.87 -33.76 13.53
N THR A 187 -21.71 -32.98 14.23
CA THR A 187 -22.53 -33.46 15.36
C THR A 187 -23.99 -33.73 14.98
N ALA A 188 -24.42 -33.42 13.75
CA ALA A 188 -25.74 -33.67 13.19
C ALA A 188 -25.76 -34.88 12.24
#